data_efe61e0f08332039714d573b9c0b7ac2
#
_entry.id   efe61e0f08332039714d573b9c0b7ac2
#
_cell.length_a   1.000
_cell.length_b   1.000
_cell.length_c   1.000
_cell.angle_alpha   90.00
_cell.angle_beta   90.00
_cell.angle_gamma   90.00
#
_symmetry.space_group_name_H-M   'P 1'
#
loop_
_entity.id
_entity.type
_entity.pdbx_description
1 polymer ?
#
loop_
_entity_poly.entity_id
_entity_poly.type
_entity_poly.pdbx_seq_one_letter_code
_entity_poly.pdbx_strand_id
1 'polypeptide(L)'
;MPHRVTAPTPRSTGRSHILAPVKVGIVVPFSWSYWGGVNEHAFHQARALEKLGIETRTIIGHDPPGLQTRLLHPRAGRHDRPPADVIPIGRSVIVPANASLPNIVLSPSAIFRIRKLLREDTFDLIHVHEPMTPATCVASLVWARCPIVATHHAAGDLGWLRYGQHFWGHLLQRVDYRIAVSEQAKLSAERWFPGHYEIVPNGVQIPETADAGGRAATILFIGRHDARKGLEVLLRAWPEIHRRTGTRLRIIGADPLAVGLLMARTHVHDASIDVLGFVSEEELTREVETAQLLVAPSLGQESFGMVLTRAFACATPVVASDIPGYAAVLTAETGVLVPPGDVAALVDAVSALSADEPRRRALGEAGRRLAIERYSWDDIGRRLAAIYEGLLAQARAGSAA
;
A
#
# COMPACT_ATOMS: atom_id res chain seq x y z
N MET A 1 -35.39 57.56 5.43
CA MET A 1 -35.69 56.15 5.73
C MET A 1 -35.06 55.27 4.63
N PRO A 2 -33.99 54.51 4.91
CA PRO A 2 -33.39 53.64 3.90
C PRO A 2 -34.00 52.24 3.99
N HIS A 3 -34.35 51.69 2.83
CA HIS A 3 -34.85 50.34 2.64
C HIS A 3 -33.79 49.30 2.98
N ARG A 4 -34.07 48.39 3.92
CA ARG A 4 -33.30 47.19 4.20
C ARG A 4 -33.56 46.17 3.07
N VAL A 5 -32.52 45.90 2.30
CA VAL A 5 -32.47 44.74 1.41
C VAL A 5 -32.08 43.50 2.25
N THR A 6 -32.95 42.58 2.41
CA THR A 6 -32.71 41.27 3.05
C THR A 6 -32.07 40.34 2.01
N ALA A 7 -30.87 39.86 2.31
CA ALA A 7 -30.18 38.83 1.51
C ALA A 7 -30.92 37.49 1.64
N PRO A 8 -31.02 36.69 0.57
CA PRO A 8 -31.64 35.38 0.63
C PRO A 8 -30.67 34.40 1.30
N THR A 9 -31.17 33.69 2.33
CA THR A 9 -30.53 32.55 2.96
C THR A 9 -30.33 31.41 1.94
N PRO A 10 -29.16 30.76 1.88
CA PRO A 10 -28.98 29.58 1.04
C PRO A 10 -29.75 28.41 1.66
N ARG A 11 -30.77 27.93 0.95
CA ARG A 11 -31.45 26.68 1.24
C ARG A 11 -30.47 25.53 1.02
N SER A 12 -30.03 24.90 2.10
CA SER A 12 -29.33 23.61 2.07
C SER A 12 -30.32 22.52 1.63
N THR A 13 -30.40 22.24 0.34
CA THR A 13 -31.06 21.03 -0.15
C THR A 13 -30.04 19.90 -0.14
N GLY A 14 -29.74 19.40 1.05
CA GLY A 14 -29.12 18.10 1.24
C GLY A 14 -30.07 16.99 0.83
N ARG A 15 -30.30 16.75 -0.46
CA ARG A 15 -30.80 15.48 -0.95
C ARG A 15 -29.64 14.49 -0.90
N SER A 16 -29.56 13.70 0.15
CA SER A 16 -28.92 12.39 0.14
C SER A 16 -29.58 11.60 -0.99
N HIS A 17 -28.92 11.54 -2.15
CA HIS A 17 -29.24 10.55 -3.16
C HIS A 17 -28.82 9.21 -2.57
N ILE A 18 -29.78 8.48 -2.00
CA ILE A 18 -29.65 7.05 -1.73
C ILE A 18 -29.56 6.41 -3.13
N LEU A 19 -28.36 6.28 -3.65
CA LEU A 19 -28.09 5.42 -4.80
C LEU A 19 -28.55 4.01 -4.40
N ALA A 20 -29.19 3.28 -5.32
CA ALA A 20 -29.35 1.85 -5.16
C ALA A 20 -27.97 1.26 -4.76
N PRO A 21 -27.92 0.27 -3.84
CA PRO A 21 -26.66 -0.23 -3.33
C PRO A 21 -25.77 -0.66 -4.49
N VAL A 22 -24.69 0.10 -4.71
CA VAL A 22 -23.70 -0.18 -5.75
C VAL A 22 -22.86 -1.36 -5.29
N LYS A 23 -22.70 -2.37 -6.14
CA LYS A 23 -21.91 -3.56 -5.86
C LYS A 23 -20.60 -3.57 -6.67
N VAL A 24 -19.47 -3.56 -5.97
CA VAL A 24 -18.14 -3.49 -6.56
C VAL A 24 -17.35 -4.79 -6.31
N GLY A 25 -16.84 -5.39 -7.38
CA GLY A 25 -15.88 -6.49 -7.28
C GLY A 25 -14.45 -5.96 -7.28
N ILE A 26 -13.70 -6.19 -6.20
CA ILE A 26 -12.29 -5.79 -6.06
C ILE A 26 -11.41 -7.00 -6.37
N VAL A 27 -10.69 -6.97 -7.48
CA VAL A 27 -9.86 -8.09 -7.95
C VAL A 27 -8.41 -7.87 -7.59
N VAL A 28 -7.83 -8.84 -6.86
CA VAL A 28 -6.44 -8.82 -6.42
C VAL A 28 -5.72 -10.06 -6.94
N PRO A 29 -4.60 -9.96 -7.65
CA PRO A 29 -3.92 -11.11 -8.24
C PRO A 29 -3.11 -11.94 -7.26
N PHE A 30 -2.97 -11.50 -6.02
CA PHE A 30 -2.15 -12.14 -4.98
C PHE A 30 -2.98 -13.07 -4.09
N SER A 31 -2.34 -13.64 -3.07
CA SER A 31 -3.00 -14.53 -2.11
C SER A 31 -3.29 -13.83 -0.79
N TRP A 32 -4.49 -14.03 -0.26
CA TRP A 32 -4.90 -13.64 1.09
C TRP A 32 -3.95 -14.17 2.17
N SER A 33 -3.41 -15.38 1.95
CA SER A 33 -2.53 -16.05 2.91
C SER A 33 -1.17 -15.36 3.06
N TYR A 34 -0.76 -14.52 2.12
CA TYR A 34 0.55 -13.86 2.12
C TYR A 34 0.37 -12.35 2.01
N TRP A 35 0.24 -11.71 3.16
CA TRP A 35 -0.08 -10.30 3.26
C TRP A 35 1.02 -9.42 2.67
N GLY A 36 0.63 -8.44 1.88
CA GLY A 36 1.52 -7.49 1.23
C GLY A 36 0.79 -6.19 0.94
N GLY A 37 1.52 -5.14 0.56
CA GLY A 37 0.97 -3.79 0.40
C GLY A 37 -0.27 -3.69 -0.48
N VAL A 38 -0.36 -4.46 -1.58
CA VAL A 38 -1.56 -4.45 -2.44
C VAL A 38 -2.75 -5.13 -1.78
N ASN A 39 -2.52 -6.24 -1.03
CA ASN A 39 -3.58 -6.91 -0.29
C ASN A 39 -4.11 -6.02 0.83
N GLU A 40 -3.22 -5.37 1.57
CA GLU A 40 -3.54 -4.40 2.61
C GLU A 40 -4.36 -3.24 2.03
N HIS A 41 -3.90 -2.68 0.91
CA HIS A 41 -4.61 -1.62 0.22
C HIS A 41 -6.03 -2.05 -0.18
N ALA A 42 -6.19 -3.17 -0.88
CA ALA A 42 -7.49 -3.65 -1.34
C ALA A 42 -8.46 -3.97 -0.19
N PHE A 43 -7.95 -4.51 0.90
CA PHE A 43 -8.74 -4.78 2.10
C PHE A 43 -9.27 -3.50 2.74
N HIS A 44 -8.41 -2.54 2.97
CA HIS A 44 -8.83 -1.26 3.57
C HIS A 44 -9.68 -0.42 2.63
N GLN A 45 -9.42 -0.48 1.32
CA GLN A 45 -10.29 0.10 0.30
C GLN A 45 -11.72 -0.45 0.40
N ALA A 46 -11.87 -1.78 0.49
CA ALA A 46 -13.17 -2.40 0.66
C ALA A 46 -13.89 -1.85 1.89
N ARG A 47 -13.21 -1.80 3.04
CA ARG A 47 -13.77 -1.27 4.30
C ARG A 47 -14.15 0.20 4.22
N ALA A 48 -13.34 1.02 3.54
CA ALA A 48 -13.64 2.44 3.35
C ALA A 48 -14.87 2.65 2.46
N LEU A 49 -15.03 1.86 1.40
CA LEU A 49 -16.20 1.89 0.52
C LEU A 49 -17.48 1.39 1.22
N GLU A 50 -17.38 0.34 2.04
CA GLU A 50 -18.48 -0.19 2.82
C GLU A 50 -19.04 0.84 3.82
N LYS A 51 -18.16 1.63 4.46
CA LYS A 51 -18.57 2.76 5.32
C LYS A 51 -19.41 3.82 4.55
N LEU A 52 -19.21 3.91 3.23
CA LEU A 52 -19.97 4.80 2.35
C LEU A 52 -21.22 4.16 1.75
N GLY A 53 -21.57 2.93 2.15
CA GLY A 53 -22.75 2.20 1.69
C GLY A 53 -22.57 1.47 0.36
N ILE A 54 -21.34 1.31 -0.12
CA ILE A 54 -21.02 0.54 -1.33
C ILE A 54 -20.76 -0.92 -0.92
N GLU A 55 -21.54 -1.86 -1.49
CA GLU A 55 -21.28 -3.29 -1.28
C GLU A 55 -19.99 -3.70 -1.97
N THR A 56 -19.06 -4.34 -1.26
CA THR A 56 -17.81 -4.82 -1.84
C THR A 56 -17.68 -6.34 -1.78
N ARG A 57 -17.00 -6.91 -2.77
CA ARG A 57 -16.57 -8.31 -2.81
C ARG A 57 -15.11 -8.37 -3.23
N THR A 58 -14.24 -8.80 -2.34
CA THR A 58 -12.81 -8.94 -2.66
C THR A 58 -12.53 -10.31 -3.27
N ILE A 59 -12.07 -10.34 -4.51
CA ILE A 59 -11.78 -11.53 -5.31
C ILE A 59 -10.27 -11.75 -5.30
N ILE A 60 -9.78 -12.77 -4.58
CA ILE A 60 -8.36 -12.93 -4.25
C ILE A 60 -7.98 -14.42 -4.14
N GLY A 61 -6.70 -14.75 -4.27
CA GLY A 61 -6.19 -16.08 -3.97
C GLY A 61 -6.25 -16.45 -2.49
N HIS A 62 -6.23 -17.74 -2.20
CA HIS A 62 -6.11 -18.27 -0.83
C HIS A 62 -5.37 -19.60 -0.83
N ASP A 63 -4.42 -19.74 0.07
CA ASP A 63 -3.60 -20.93 0.27
C ASP A 63 -3.91 -21.53 1.66
N PRO A 64 -4.96 -22.37 1.79
CA PRO A 64 -5.31 -22.98 3.08
C PRO A 64 -4.20 -23.91 3.57
N PRO A 65 -4.09 -24.16 4.88
CA PRO A 65 -3.08 -25.04 5.43
C PRO A 65 -3.17 -26.45 4.82
N GLY A 66 -2.02 -27.07 4.52
CA GLY A 66 -1.95 -28.40 3.93
C GLY A 66 -0.59 -28.72 3.31
N LEU A 67 -0.41 -29.97 2.86
CA LEU A 67 0.85 -30.43 2.28
C LEU A 67 1.24 -29.63 1.04
N GLN A 68 0.27 -29.37 0.15
CA GLN A 68 0.51 -28.60 -1.07
C GLN A 68 0.98 -27.17 -0.77
N THR A 69 0.39 -26.50 0.22
CA THR A 69 0.81 -25.15 0.64
C THR A 69 2.22 -25.18 1.22
N ARG A 70 2.57 -26.19 2.03
CA ARG A 70 3.94 -26.33 2.56
C ARG A 70 4.98 -26.57 1.47
N LEU A 71 4.62 -27.30 0.41
CA LEU A 71 5.54 -27.54 -0.71
C LEU A 71 5.73 -26.32 -1.59
N LEU A 72 4.65 -25.59 -1.90
CA LEU A 72 4.69 -24.41 -2.78
C LEU A 72 5.17 -23.16 -2.04
N HIS A 73 4.96 -23.10 -0.74
CA HIS A 73 5.23 -21.94 0.10
C HIS A 73 5.89 -22.38 1.42
N PRO A 74 7.21 -22.63 1.43
CA PRO A 74 7.91 -23.14 2.63
C PRO A 74 7.95 -22.13 3.78
N ARG A 75 7.64 -20.86 3.53
CA ARG A 75 7.57 -19.81 4.57
C ARG A 75 6.17 -19.75 5.16
N ALA A 76 6.10 -19.50 6.46
CA ALA A 76 4.82 -19.30 7.14
C ALA A 76 4.03 -18.17 6.51
N GLY A 77 2.77 -18.42 6.21
CA GLY A 77 1.80 -17.45 5.75
C GLY A 77 0.65 -17.33 6.75
N ARG A 78 -0.26 -16.40 6.46
CA ARG A 78 -1.52 -16.27 7.17
C ARG A 78 -2.50 -17.30 6.60
N HIS A 79 -2.93 -18.24 7.39
CA HIS A 79 -3.80 -19.34 6.94
C HIS A 79 -5.24 -19.21 7.44
N ASP A 80 -5.59 -18.05 8.00
CA ASP A 80 -6.93 -17.76 8.50
C ASP A 80 -7.96 -17.88 7.37
N ARG A 81 -9.13 -18.34 7.73
CA ARG A 81 -10.24 -18.37 6.79
C ARG A 81 -10.59 -16.93 6.38
N PRO A 82 -10.64 -16.64 5.07
CA PRO A 82 -11.06 -15.32 4.61
C PRO A 82 -12.46 -14.96 5.13
N PRO A 83 -12.73 -13.67 5.42
CA PRO A 83 -14.07 -13.17 5.75
C PRO A 83 -15.10 -13.48 4.66
N ALA A 84 -16.39 -13.36 4.97
CA ALA A 84 -17.47 -13.72 4.04
C ALA A 84 -17.56 -12.83 2.79
N ASP A 85 -17.06 -11.62 2.86
CA ASP A 85 -16.95 -10.65 1.76
C ASP A 85 -15.74 -10.91 0.86
N VAL A 86 -14.85 -11.84 1.24
CA VAL A 86 -13.68 -12.26 0.45
C VAL A 86 -13.96 -13.57 -0.27
N ILE A 87 -13.85 -13.55 -1.59
CA ILE A 87 -14.10 -14.71 -2.47
C ILE A 87 -12.76 -15.34 -2.87
N PRO A 88 -12.41 -16.51 -2.35
CA PRO A 88 -11.18 -17.20 -2.72
C PRO A 88 -11.33 -17.86 -4.09
N ILE A 89 -10.45 -17.52 -5.04
CA ILE A 89 -10.54 -18.00 -6.43
C ILE A 89 -9.53 -19.11 -6.78
N GLY A 90 -8.49 -19.29 -6.01
CA GLY A 90 -7.48 -20.31 -6.30
C GLY A 90 -6.26 -20.19 -5.41
N ARG A 91 -5.28 -21.08 -5.64
CA ARG A 91 -3.99 -21.07 -4.96
C ARG A 91 -2.99 -20.21 -5.72
N SER A 92 -2.05 -19.65 -4.98
CA SER A 92 -0.94 -18.89 -5.53
C SER A 92 0.31 -19.75 -5.74
N VAL A 93 1.23 -19.19 -6.53
CA VAL A 93 2.59 -19.67 -6.70
C VAL A 93 3.56 -18.51 -6.53
N ILE A 94 4.77 -18.80 -6.06
CA ILE A 94 5.83 -17.77 -5.95
C ILE A 94 6.39 -17.53 -7.35
N VAL A 95 6.35 -16.27 -7.78
CA VAL A 95 6.89 -15.84 -9.09
C VAL A 95 7.90 -14.73 -8.85
N PRO A 96 9.15 -14.86 -9.30
CA PRO A 96 10.11 -13.76 -9.27
C PRO A 96 9.63 -12.60 -10.17
N ALA A 97 9.42 -11.43 -9.60
CA ALA A 97 9.01 -10.23 -10.32
C ALA A 97 9.53 -8.96 -9.63
N ASN A 98 10.10 -8.03 -10.38
CA ASN A 98 10.57 -6.71 -9.91
C ASN A 98 11.43 -6.80 -8.62
N ALA A 99 12.44 -7.67 -8.62
CA ALA A 99 13.30 -7.94 -7.47
C ALA A 99 12.57 -8.36 -6.20
N SER A 100 11.34 -8.91 -6.32
CA SER A 100 10.55 -9.46 -5.23
C SER A 100 10.01 -10.85 -5.60
N LEU A 101 9.43 -11.55 -4.61
CA LEU A 101 8.85 -12.88 -4.76
C LEU A 101 7.36 -12.84 -4.39
N PRO A 102 6.50 -12.22 -5.22
CA PRO A 102 5.07 -12.18 -4.95
C PRO A 102 4.42 -13.56 -5.10
N ASN A 103 3.35 -13.79 -4.33
CA ASN A 103 2.51 -14.97 -4.41
C ASN A 103 1.34 -14.70 -5.35
N ILE A 104 1.47 -15.07 -6.63
CA ILE A 104 0.53 -14.74 -7.71
C ILE A 104 -0.37 -15.93 -7.99
N VAL A 105 -1.67 -15.69 -8.21
CA VAL A 105 -2.64 -16.71 -8.61
C VAL A 105 -2.57 -16.91 -10.12
N LEU A 106 -2.00 -18.03 -10.55
CA LEU A 106 -1.85 -18.38 -11.98
C LEU A 106 -2.65 -19.62 -12.41
N SER A 107 -3.42 -20.23 -11.52
CA SER A 107 -4.10 -21.49 -11.82
C SER A 107 -5.21 -21.35 -12.86
N PRO A 108 -5.34 -22.29 -13.82
CA PRO A 108 -6.47 -22.30 -14.76
C PRO A 108 -7.84 -22.35 -14.05
N SER A 109 -7.91 -23.02 -12.89
CA SER A 109 -9.13 -23.06 -12.08
C SER A 109 -9.57 -21.69 -11.58
N ALA A 110 -8.63 -20.78 -11.31
CA ALA A 110 -8.93 -19.40 -10.92
C ALA A 110 -9.60 -18.65 -12.09
N ILE A 111 -9.11 -18.84 -13.31
CA ILE A 111 -9.69 -18.27 -14.54
C ILE A 111 -11.15 -18.71 -14.69
N PHE A 112 -11.43 -20.01 -14.56
CA PHE A 112 -12.81 -20.54 -14.66
C PHE A 112 -13.72 -20.00 -13.54
N ARG A 113 -13.19 -19.89 -12.32
CA ARG A 113 -13.96 -19.35 -11.16
C ARG A 113 -14.30 -17.88 -11.39
N ILE A 114 -13.36 -17.07 -11.82
CA ILE A 114 -13.63 -15.65 -12.15
C ILE A 114 -14.68 -15.54 -13.25
N ARG A 115 -14.52 -16.29 -14.35
CA ARG A 115 -15.51 -16.30 -15.43
C ARG A 115 -16.91 -16.69 -14.94
N LYS A 116 -16.99 -17.70 -14.08
CA LYS A 116 -18.25 -18.13 -13.45
C LYS A 116 -18.81 -17.01 -12.60
N LEU A 117 -18.00 -16.48 -11.69
CA LEU A 117 -18.40 -15.40 -10.77
C LEU A 117 -18.94 -14.17 -11.51
N LEU A 118 -18.22 -13.68 -12.53
CA LEU A 118 -18.63 -12.52 -13.35
C LEU A 118 -19.86 -12.78 -14.24
N ARG A 119 -20.32 -14.02 -14.34
CA ARG A 119 -21.56 -14.39 -15.03
C ARG A 119 -22.75 -14.55 -14.11
N GLU A 120 -22.52 -15.08 -12.92
CA GLU A 120 -23.54 -15.43 -11.92
C GLU A 120 -23.82 -14.30 -10.95
N ASP A 121 -22.81 -13.50 -10.63
CA ASP A 121 -22.94 -12.33 -9.75
C ASP A 121 -23.00 -11.04 -10.57
N THR A 122 -23.93 -10.16 -10.20
CA THR A 122 -24.14 -8.87 -10.87
C THR A 122 -23.32 -7.81 -10.16
N PHE A 123 -22.14 -7.49 -10.70
CA PHE A 123 -21.37 -6.34 -10.29
C PHE A 123 -21.74 -5.12 -11.12
N ASP A 124 -21.89 -3.98 -10.47
CA ASP A 124 -22.04 -2.69 -11.15
C ASP A 124 -20.72 -2.16 -11.67
N LEU A 125 -19.60 -2.54 -11.02
CA LEU A 125 -18.24 -2.12 -11.36
C LEU A 125 -17.23 -3.19 -10.91
N ILE A 126 -16.18 -3.37 -11.69
CA ILE A 126 -15.00 -4.16 -11.30
C ILE A 126 -13.79 -3.24 -11.13
N HIS A 127 -13.13 -3.32 -9.97
CA HIS A 127 -11.87 -2.65 -9.71
C HIS A 127 -10.73 -3.67 -9.67
N VAL A 128 -9.79 -3.55 -10.61
CA VAL A 128 -8.68 -4.50 -10.77
C VAL A 128 -7.38 -3.88 -10.27
N HIS A 129 -6.74 -4.50 -9.29
CA HIS A 129 -5.40 -4.13 -8.85
C HIS A 129 -4.35 -4.87 -9.68
N GLU A 130 -3.30 -4.16 -10.10
CA GLU A 130 -2.25 -4.70 -10.98
C GLU A 130 -2.81 -5.38 -12.24
N PRO A 131 -3.52 -4.65 -13.10
CA PRO A 131 -4.31 -5.20 -14.21
C PRO A 131 -3.50 -6.02 -15.21
N MET A 132 -2.19 -5.84 -15.25
CA MET A 132 -1.27 -6.57 -16.12
C MET A 132 -0.84 -7.94 -15.57
N THR A 133 -1.25 -8.28 -14.35
CA THR A 133 -0.93 -9.58 -13.79
C THR A 133 -1.69 -10.69 -14.50
N PRO A 134 -1.01 -11.73 -15.02
CA PRO A 134 -1.64 -12.83 -15.74
C PRO A 134 -2.73 -13.55 -14.95
N ALA A 135 -3.53 -14.33 -15.65
CA ALA A 135 -4.64 -15.14 -15.16
C ALA A 135 -5.77 -14.33 -14.52
N THR A 136 -5.70 -14.02 -13.23
CA THR A 136 -6.78 -13.40 -12.46
C THR A 136 -7.24 -12.05 -13.04
N CYS A 137 -6.30 -11.14 -13.27
CA CYS A 137 -6.61 -9.79 -13.76
C CYS A 137 -7.01 -9.84 -15.23
N VAL A 138 -6.28 -10.56 -16.06
CA VAL A 138 -6.62 -10.78 -17.49
C VAL A 138 -8.02 -11.37 -17.63
N ALA A 139 -8.34 -12.39 -16.84
CA ALA A 139 -9.67 -13.00 -16.83
C ALA A 139 -10.77 -11.98 -16.50
N SER A 140 -10.51 -11.12 -15.52
CA SER A 140 -11.46 -10.06 -15.13
C SER A 140 -11.65 -9.05 -16.27
N LEU A 141 -10.58 -8.61 -16.91
CA LEU A 141 -10.65 -7.70 -18.06
C LEU A 141 -11.41 -8.32 -19.23
N VAL A 142 -11.25 -9.62 -19.50
CA VAL A 142 -11.92 -10.30 -20.63
C VAL A 142 -13.41 -10.49 -20.38
N TRP A 143 -13.82 -10.85 -19.16
CA TRP A 143 -15.20 -11.30 -18.90
C TRP A 143 -16.07 -10.33 -18.12
N ALA A 144 -15.55 -9.24 -17.58
CA ALA A 144 -16.38 -8.20 -16.98
C ALA A 144 -17.32 -7.58 -18.02
N ARG A 145 -18.58 -7.35 -17.62
CA ARG A 145 -19.64 -6.75 -18.46
C ARG A 145 -20.10 -5.39 -17.95
N CYS A 146 -19.43 -4.88 -16.95
CA CYS A 146 -19.64 -3.59 -16.33
C CYS A 146 -18.37 -2.74 -16.45
N PRO A 147 -18.41 -1.45 -16.12
CA PRO A 147 -17.23 -0.59 -16.11
C PRO A 147 -16.06 -1.14 -15.29
N ILE A 148 -14.85 -0.92 -15.77
CA ILE A 148 -13.62 -1.42 -15.15
C ILE A 148 -12.73 -0.25 -14.74
N VAL A 149 -12.40 -0.20 -13.45
CA VAL A 149 -11.34 0.64 -12.89
C VAL A 149 -10.09 -0.21 -12.70
N ALA A 150 -8.93 0.33 -12.99
CA ALA A 150 -7.66 -0.35 -12.77
C ALA A 150 -6.71 0.50 -11.94
N THR A 151 -6.11 -0.07 -10.87
CA THR A 151 -5.08 0.57 -10.06
C THR A 151 -3.73 -0.11 -10.23
N HIS A 152 -2.72 0.71 -10.56
CA HIS A 152 -1.33 0.31 -10.69
C HIS A 152 -0.55 0.70 -9.42
N HIS A 153 0.14 -0.27 -8.82
CA HIS A 153 0.91 -0.12 -7.59
C HIS A 153 2.42 -0.22 -7.79
N ALA A 154 2.84 -1.00 -8.79
CA ALA A 154 4.25 -1.30 -8.98
C ALA A 154 5.02 -0.13 -9.60
N ALA A 155 6.20 0.17 -9.03
CA ALA A 155 7.25 0.90 -9.71
C ALA A 155 8.30 -0.11 -10.20
N GLY A 156 8.78 0.05 -11.42
CA GLY A 156 9.82 -0.80 -11.98
C GLY A 156 9.63 -1.11 -13.46
N ASP A 157 10.51 -1.94 -14.00
CA ASP A 157 10.45 -2.35 -15.41
C ASP A 157 9.62 -3.63 -15.55
N LEU A 158 8.53 -3.52 -16.31
CA LEU A 158 7.70 -4.63 -16.72
C LEU A 158 8.12 -5.16 -18.11
N GLY A 159 9.41 -5.23 -18.36
CA GLY A 159 10.00 -5.53 -19.68
C GLY A 159 9.47 -6.79 -20.36
N TRP A 160 8.89 -7.75 -19.62
CA TRP A 160 8.22 -8.91 -20.19
C TRP A 160 6.95 -8.57 -20.98
N LEU A 161 6.33 -7.40 -20.74
CA LEU A 161 5.15 -6.93 -21.47
C LEU A 161 5.44 -6.59 -22.94
N ARG A 162 6.70 -6.35 -23.30
CA ARG A 162 7.09 -6.18 -24.71
C ARG A 162 6.73 -7.40 -25.57
N TYR A 163 6.67 -8.58 -24.94
CA TYR A 163 6.16 -9.77 -25.59
C TYR A 163 4.64 -9.74 -25.57
N GLY A 164 4.02 -9.46 -26.72
CA GLY A 164 2.57 -9.38 -26.85
C GLY A 164 1.97 -7.98 -26.65
N GLN A 165 2.70 -6.91 -26.95
CA GLN A 165 2.22 -5.52 -26.82
C GLN A 165 0.84 -5.27 -27.43
N HIS A 166 0.56 -5.84 -28.60
CA HIS A 166 -0.74 -5.71 -29.26
C HIS A 166 -1.87 -6.35 -28.46
N PHE A 167 -1.62 -7.52 -27.89
CA PHE A 167 -2.60 -8.19 -27.02
C PHE A 167 -2.88 -7.37 -25.76
N TRP A 168 -1.83 -6.92 -25.08
CA TRP A 168 -1.96 -6.12 -23.88
C TRP A 168 -2.64 -4.78 -24.17
N GLY A 169 -2.24 -4.10 -25.25
CA GLY A 169 -2.85 -2.83 -25.65
C GLY A 169 -4.35 -2.97 -25.90
N HIS A 170 -4.78 -4.02 -26.61
CA HIS A 170 -6.20 -4.27 -26.87
C HIS A 170 -6.97 -4.62 -25.58
N LEU A 171 -6.39 -5.44 -24.72
CA LEU A 171 -7.02 -5.83 -23.46
C LEU A 171 -7.23 -4.64 -22.51
N LEU A 172 -6.27 -3.74 -22.43
CA LEU A 172 -6.32 -2.58 -21.55
C LEU A 172 -7.16 -1.41 -22.08
N GLN A 173 -7.56 -1.44 -23.36
CA GLN A 173 -8.62 -0.57 -23.88
C GLN A 173 -9.98 -0.80 -23.20
N ARG A 174 -10.16 -1.96 -22.55
CA ARG A 174 -11.35 -2.27 -21.76
C ARG A 174 -11.39 -1.59 -20.39
N VAL A 175 -10.29 -0.98 -19.98
CA VAL A 175 -10.21 -0.24 -18.70
C VAL A 175 -10.78 1.16 -18.94
N ASP A 176 -11.91 1.44 -18.30
CA ASP A 176 -12.62 2.72 -18.42
C ASP A 176 -11.94 3.84 -17.60
N TYR A 177 -11.31 3.46 -16.48
CA TYR A 177 -10.62 4.43 -15.61
C TYR A 177 -9.32 3.88 -15.06
N ARG A 178 -8.25 4.68 -15.14
CA ARG A 178 -6.91 4.26 -14.72
C ARG A 178 -6.44 5.07 -13.52
N ILE A 179 -6.00 4.37 -12.49
CA ILE A 179 -5.46 4.92 -11.26
C ILE A 179 -4.01 4.45 -11.11
N ALA A 180 -3.16 5.32 -10.62
CA ALA A 180 -1.84 4.96 -10.12
C ALA A 180 -1.69 5.45 -8.68
N VAL A 181 -1.03 4.66 -7.82
CA VAL A 181 -0.85 5.04 -6.41
C VAL A 181 0.21 6.12 -6.20
N SER A 182 1.00 6.40 -7.22
CA SER A 182 2.06 7.42 -7.19
C SER A 182 2.48 7.82 -8.59
N GLU A 183 3.23 8.92 -8.72
CA GLU A 183 3.84 9.31 -9.99
C GLU A 183 4.80 8.22 -10.51
N GLN A 184 5.53 7.53 -9.61
CA GLN A 184 6.42 6.43 -9.99
C GLN A 184 5.66 5.22 -10.56
N ALA A 185 4.53 4.86 -9.93
CA ALA A 185 3.66 3.81 -10.46
C ALA A 185 3.04 4.21 -11.80
N LYS A 186 2.63 5.48 -11.96
CA LYS A 186 2.11 6.04 -13.20
C LYS A 186 3.16 5.97 -14.32
N LEU A 187 4.36 6.48 -14.12
CA LEU A 187 5.44 6.44 -15.09
C LEU A 187 5.80 5.02 -15.51
N SER A 188 5.75 4.07 -14.58
CA SER A 188 5.97 2.65 -14.86
C SER A 188 4.85 2.06 -15.73
N ALA A 189 3.61 2.42 -15.46
CA ALA A 189 2.45 1.95 -16.22
C ALA A 189 2.37 2.63 -17.61
N GLU A 190 2.55 3.94 -17.70
CA GLU A 190 2.47 4.73 -18.95
C GLU A 190 3.48 4.28 -20.00
N ARG A 191 4.64 3.77 -19.60
CA ARG A 191 5.65 3.22 -20.51
C ARG A 191 5.06 2.12 -21.42
N TRP A 192 4.12 1.34 -20.90
CA TRP A 192 3.51 0.21 -21.59
C TRP A 192 2.09 0.49 -22.07
N PHE A 193 1.36 1.35 -21.34
CA PHE A 193 -0.04 1.69 -21.57
C PHE A 193 -0.23 3.20 -21.48
N PRO A 194 0.12 3.94 -22.53
CA PRO A 194 -0.06 5.38 -22.60
C PRO A 194 -1.52 5.78 -22.35
N GLY A 195 -1.75 6.87 -21.65
CA GLY A 195 -3.08 7.39 -21.39
C GLY A 195 -3.16 8.25 -20.15
N HIS A 196 -4.37 8.66 -19.80
CA HIS A 196 -4.59 9.45 -18.59
C HIS A 196 -4.66 8.54 -17.36
N TYR A 197 -3.96 8.93 -16.31
CA TYR A 197 -3.98 8.28 -15.00
C TYR A 197 -4.28 9.31 -13.93
N GLU A 198 -5.26 9.02 -13.08
CA GLU A 198 -5.42 9.78 -11.84
C GLU A 198 -4.52 9.20 -10.75
N ILE A 199 -3.89 10.07 -9.96
CA ILE A 199 -3.10 9.64 -8.81
C ILE A 199 -4.00 9.60 -7.58
N VAL A 200 -4.32 8.38 -7.13
CA VAL A 200 -4.99 8.11 -5.86
C VAL A 200 -4.01 7.33 -4.98
N PRO A 201 -3.42 7.97 -3.96
CA PRO A 201 -2.37 7.35 -3.16
C PRO A 201 -2.87 6.17 -2.32
N ASN A 202 -1.95 5.36 -1.80
CA ASN A 202 -2.31 4.36 -0.81
C ASN A 202 -2.83 5.02 0.46
N GLY A 203 -3.93 4.49 0.98
CA GLY A 203 -4.47 4.92 2.26
C GLY A 203 -3.68 4.35 3.45
N VAL A 204 -3.84 4.98 4.59
CA VAL A 204 -3.32 4.52 5.87
C VAL A 204 -4.40 4.60 6.94
N GLN A 205 -4.38 3.67 7.90
CA GLN A 205 -5.22 3.74 9.10
C GLN A 205 -4.69 4.88 9.99
N ILE A 206 -5.59 5.77 10.41
CA ILE A 206 -5.29 6.85 11.33
C ILE A 206 -5.71 6.38 12.73
N PRO A 207 -4.78 6.13 13.67
CA PRO A 207 -5.11 5.84 15.06
C PRO A 207 -5.90 7.01 15.68
N GLU A 208 -6.84 6.71 16.58
CA GLU A 208 -7.65 7.74 17.25
C GLU A 208 -6.77 8.73 18.03
N THR A 209 -5.76 8.20 18.69
CA THR A 209 -4.77 8.98 19.42
C THR A 209 -3.38 8.69 18.87
N ALA A 210 -2.54 9.70 18.80
CA ALA A 210 -1.11 9.53 18.59
C ALA A 210 -0.40 10.63 19.37
N ASP A 211 0.39 10.22 20.35
CA ASP A 211 1.21 11.14 21.12
C ASP A 211 2.60 11.26 20.49
N ALA A 212 2.97 12.48 20.11
CA ALA A 212 4.30 12.79 19.60
C ALA A 212 5.37 12.91 20.70
N GLY A 213 4.95 12.90 21.99
CA GLY A 213 5.83 13.01 23.16
C GLY A 213 6.01 11.67 23.89
N GLY A 214 7.01 11.62 24.78
CA GLY A 214 7.23 10.48 25.70
C GLY A 214 7.60 9.15 25.05
N ARG A 215 8.13 9.16 23.83
CA ARG A 215 8.45 7.95 23.06
C ARG A 215 9.63 7.19 23.66
N ALA A 216 9.59 5.87 23.53
CA ALA A 216 10.70 5.01 23.93
C ALA A 216 11.98 5.36 23.14
N ALA A 217 13.15 5.18 23.75
CA ALA A 217 14.44 5.37 23.07
C ALA A 217 14.71 4.22 22.08
N THR A 218 13.81 4.04 21.10
CA THR A 218 13.87 2.99 20.10
C THR A 218 13.80 3.57 18.69
N ILE A 219 14.62 3.01 17.81
CA ILE A 219 14.60 3.27 16.38
C ILE A 219 13.97 2.05 15.70
N LEU A 220 12.99 2.29 14.81
CA LEU A 220 12.21 1.24 14.18
C LEU A 220 12.58 1.11 12.70
N PHE A 221 12.79 -0.12 12.25
CA PHE A 221 12.82 -0.50 10.84
C PHE A 221 11.66 -1.44 10.55
N ILE A 222 10.91 -1.15 9.49
CA ILE A 222 9.81 -2.00 9.01
C ILE A 222 10.07 -2.38 7.56
N GLY A 223 10.26 -3.65 7.29
CA GLY A 223 10.47 -4.13 5.93
C GLY A 223 10.82 -5.60 5.87
N ARG A 224 10.51 -6.22 4.73
CA ARG A 224 10.97 -7.59 4.44
C ARG A 224 12.48 -7.62 4.30
N HIS A 225 13.08 -8.78 4.49
CA HIS A 225 14.48 -9.02 4.15
C HIS A 225 14.65 -9.04 2.62
N ASP A 226 14.77 -7.86 2.05
CA ASP A 226 14.94 -7.56 0.65
C ASP A 226 16.08 -6.55 0.54
N ALA A 227 17.10 -6.82 -0.26
CA ALA A 227 18.29 -5.98 -0.36
C ALA A 227 17.95 -4.50 -0.67
N ARG A 228 16.94 -4.26 -1.49
CA ARG A 228 16.49 -2.92 -1.84
C ARG A 228 15.93 -2.12 -0.66
N LYS A 229 15.45 -2.78 0.43
CA LYS A 229 14.97 -2.12 1.64
C LYS A 229 16.09 -1.52 2.51
N GLY A 230 17.35 -1.82 2.19
CA GLY A 230 18.51 -1.19 2.79
C GLY A 230 18.76 -1.56 4.25
N LEU A 231 18.22 -2.68 4.76
CA LEU A 231 18.50 -3.12 6.13
C LEU A 231 20.00 -3.28 6.36
N GLU A 232 20.76 -3.71 5.37
CA GLU A 232 22.22 -3.81 5.47
C GLU A 232 22.90 -2.45 5.73
N VAL A 233 22.40 -1.39 5.10
CA VAL A 233 22.92 -0.02 5.32
C VAL A 233 22.67 0.41 6.76
N LEU A 234 21.48 0.13 7.29
CA LEU A 234 21.14 0.44 8.68
C LEU A 234 21.98 -0.38 9.66
N LEU A 235 22.18 -1.67 9.40
CA LEU A 235 23.02 -2.51 10.27
C LEU A 235 24.46 -2.01 10.31
N ARG A 236 25.04 -1.60 9.18
CA ARG A 236 26.37 -1.01 9.12
C ARG A 236 26.47 0.34 9.85
N ALA A 237 25.39 1.13 9.84
CA ALA A 237 25.31 2.41 10.55
C ALA A 237 25.08 2.22 12.07
N TRP A 238 24.47 1.08 12.45
CA TRP A 238 23.93 0.88 13.79
C TRP A 238 24.94 1.02 14.94
N PRO A 239 26.15 0.44 14.90
CA PRO A 239 27.11 0.55 15.99
C PRO A 239 27.41 2.01 16.35
N GLU A 240 27.53 2.88 15.37
CA GLU A 240 27.81 4.30 15.59
C GLU A 240 26.55 5.06 16.02
N ILE A 241 25.36 4.72 15.48
CA ILE A 241 24.10 5.28 15.94
C ILE A 241 23.87 4.95 17.42
N HIS A 242 24.00 3.66 17.79
CA HIS A 242 23.84 3.23 19.18
C HIS A 242 24.82 3.93 20.12
N ARG A 243 26.09 4.01 19.72
CA ARG A 243 27.12 4.70 20.51
C ARG A 243 26.80 6.17 20.76
N ARG A 244 26.22 6.88 19.77
CA ARG A 244 25.88 8.31 19.89
C ARG A 244 24.58 8.57 20.64
N THR A 245 23.61 7.66 20.53
CA THR A 245 22.23 7.92 20.96
C THR A 245 21.78 7.08 22.16
N GLY A 246 22.42 5.93 22.42
CA GLY A 246 21.98 4.95 23.39
C GLY A 246 20.66 4.25 23.06
N THR A 247 20.11 4.46 21.86
CA THR A 247 18.83 3.90 21.45
C THR A 247 18.92 2.40 21.12
N ARG A 248 17.80 1.69 21.08
CA ARG A 248 17.68 0.30 20.61
C ARG A 248 17.11 0.27 19.20
N LEU A 249 17.54 -0.70 18.38
CA LEU A 249 16.97 -0.97 17.08
C LEU A 249 15.93 -2.09 17.18
N ARG A 250 14.73 -1.86 16.64
CA ARG A 250 13.69 -2.87 16.48
C ARG A 250 13.42 -3.12 15.01
N ILE A 251 13.47 -4.38 14.59
CA ILE A 251 13.33 -4.80 13.19
C ILE A 251 12.05 -5.63 13.06
N ILE A 252 11.10 -5.15 12.24
CA ILE A 252 9.83 -5.81 11.97
C ILE A 252 9.69 -6.15 10.48
N GLY A 253 9.05 -7.28 10.19
CA GLY A 253 8.74 -7.72 8.82
C GLY A 253 9.86 -8.48 8.11
N ALA A 254 10.98 -8.72 8.79
CA ALA A 254 12.09 -9.52 8.31
C ALA A 254 12.20 -10.84 9.10
N ASP A 255 12.55 -11.91 8.41
CA ASP A 255 12.79 -13.21 9.04
C ASP A 255 14.00 -13.16 9.99
N PRO A 256 13.87 -13.56 11.27
CA PRO A 256 14.95 -13.47 12.24
C PRO A 256 16.22 -14.21 11.83
N LEU A 257 16.09 -15.38 11.20
CA LEU A 257 17.26 -16.15 10.73
C LEU A 257 17.98 -15.40 9.60
N ALA A 258 17.23 -14.85 8.65
CA ALA A 258 17.78 -14.07 7.55
C ALA A 258 18.47 -12.79 8.05
N VAL A 259 17.90 -12.12 9.06
CA VAL A 259 18.55 -10.96 9.71
C VAL A 259 19.81 -11.40 10.45
N GLY A 260 19.77 -12.49 11.19
CA GLY A 260 20.95 -13.04 11.86
C GLY A 260 22.12 -13.35 10.91
N LEU A 261 21.82 -13.93 9.74
CA LEU A 261 22.83 -14.17 8.68
C LEU A 261 23.36 -12.84 8.12
N LEU A 262 22.51 -11.84 7.96
CA LEU A 262 22.92 -10.50 7.51
C LEU A 262 23.83 -9.82 8.55
N MET A 263 23.47 -9.89 9.84
CA MET A 263 24.28 -9.37 10.93
C MET A 263 25.66 -10.04 10.97
N ALA A 264 25.72 -11.36 10.82
CA ALA A 264 27.00 -12.08 10.75
C ALA A 264 27.85 -11.62 9.55
N ARG A 265 27.24 -11.43 8.38
CA ARG A 265 27.92 -10.95 7.17
C ARG A 265 28.44 -9.51 7.32
N THR A 266 27.73 -8.68 8.04
CA THR A 266 28.11 -7.28 8.30
C THR A 266 29.01 -7.13 9.53
N HIS A 267 29.35 -8.23 10.22
CA HIS A 267 30.09 -8.24 11.48
C HIS A 267 29.47 -7.38 12.59
N VAL A 268 28.14 -7.24 12.58
CA VAL A 268 27.37 -6.53 13.61
C VAL A 268 26.82 -7.53 14.59
N HIS A 269 27.39 -7.53 15.81
CA HIS A 269 26.92 -8.31 16.94
C HIS A 269 26.60 -7.33 18.08
N ASP A 270 25.31 -6.95 18.17
CA ASP A 270 24.91 -5.91 19.11
C ASP A 270 23.63 -6.32 19.83
N ALA A 271 23.70 -6.38 21.18
CA ALA A 271 22.56 -6.71 22.03
C ALA A 271 21.47 -5.62 22.06
N SER A 272 21.72 -4.45 21.46
CA SER A 272 20.73 -3.39 21.30
C SER A 272 19.81 -3.58 20.10
N ILE A 273 19.96 -4.67 19.33
CA ILE A 273 19.12 -5.00 18.17
C ILE A 273 18.11 -6.08 18.53
N ASP A 274 16.83 -5.77 18.43
CA ASP A 274 15.70 -6.68 18.62
C ASP A 274 15.05 -7.01 17.28
N VAL A 275 15.07 -8.29 16.88
CA VAL A 275 14.42 -8.76 15.65
C VAL A 275 13.09 -9.39 16.02
N LEU A 276 11.99 -8.67 15.78
CA LEU A 276 10.63 -9.08 16.15
C LEU A 276 9.99 -10.01 15.12
N GLY A 277 10.55 -10.07 13.90
CA GLY A 277 9.96 -10.86 12.83
C GLY A 277 8.63 -10.29 12.32
N PHE A 278 7.66 -11.17 12.06
CA PHE A 278 6.32 -10.77 11.64
C PHE A 278 5.42 -10.65 12.87
N VAL A 279 4.82 -9.50 13.04
CA VAL A 279 3.94 -9.16 14.16
C VAL A 279 2.51 -8.94 13.69
N SER A 280 1.55 -8.88 14.62
CA SER A 280 0.16 -8.49 14.31
C SER A 280 0.07 -7.02 13.91
N GLU A 281 -1.03 -6.62 13.26
CA GLU A 281 -1.27 -5.23 12.87
C GLU A 281 -1.36 -4.31 14.10
N GLU A 282 -1.97 -4.79 15.18
CA GLU A 282 -2.08 -4.05 16.44
C GLU A 282 -0.71 -3.85 17.09
N GLU A 283 0.13 -4.88 17.08
CA GLU A 283 1.50 -4.79 17.59
C GLU A 283 2.36 -3.88 16.72
N LEU A 284 2.24 -3.98 15.38
CA LEU A 284 2.93 -3.11 14.45
C LEU A 284 2.57 -1.64 14.69
N THR A 285 1.28 -1.34 14.85
CA THR A 285 0.83 0.03 15.14
C THR A 285 1.42 0.54 16.45
N ARG A 286 1.38 -0.28 17.51
CA ARG A 286 1.95 0.07 18.83
C ARG A 286 3.46 0.34 18.75
N GLU A 287 4.19 -0.49 18.00
CA GLU A 287 5.63 -0.29 17.78
C GLU A 287 5.93 1.03 17.07
N VAL A 288 5.13 1.38 16.06
CA VAL A 288 5.26 2.66 15.37
C VAL A 288 4.92 3.83 16.28
N GLU A 289 3.84 3.74 17.04
CA GLU A 289 3.41 4.80 17.98
C GLU A 289 4.43 5.07 19.08
N THR A 290 5.10 4.05 19.56
CA THR A 290 6.05 4.16 20.67
C THR A 290 7.49 4.43 20.25
N ALA A 291 7.84 4.19 18.98
CA ALA A 291 9.19 4.41 18.48
C ALA A 291 9.58 5.90 18.47
N GLN A 292 10.82 6.19 18.82
CA GLN A 292 11.39 7.54 18.75
C GLN A 292 11.50 8.02 17.30
N LEU A 293 11.93 7.14 16.38
CA LEU A 293 12.12 7.40 14.97
C LEU A 293 11.77 6.14 14.18
N LEU A 294 11.27 6.33 12.94
CA LEU A 294 11.27 5.30 11.92
C LEU A 294 12.41 5.57 10.92
N VAL A 295 13.17 4.53 10.58
CA VAL A 295 14.24 4.61 9.58
C VAL A 295 13.90 3.73 8.38
N ALA A 296 13.86 4.33 7.19
CA ALA A 296 13.52 3.67 5.93
C ALA A 296 14.67 3.87 4.90
N PRO A 297 15.77 3.11 5.00
CA PRO A 297 16.99 3.34 4.21
C PRO A 297 17.00 2.62 2.86
N SER A 298 15.85 2.55 2.18
CA SER A 298 15.70 1.84 0.91
C SER A 298 16.66 2.36 -0.17
N LEU A 299 17.17 1.42 -1.00
CA LEU A 299 18.13 1.73 -2.07
C LEU A 299 17.44 2.11 -3.40
N GLY A 300 16.13 1.94 -3.50
CA GLY A 300 15.36 2.26 -4.71
C GLY A 300 14.14 1.36 -4.91
N GLN A 301 13.47 1.51 -6.06
CA GLN A 301 12.32 0.71 -6.48
C GLN A 301 11.12 0.71 -5.49
N GLU A 302 10.96 1.79 -4.75
CA GLU A 302 9.75 2.05 -3.97
C GLU A 302 8.78 2.89 -4.82
N SER A 303 7.53 2.46 -4.89
CA SER A 303 6.52 3.20 -5.65
C SER A 303 5.91 4.35 -4.85
N PHE A 304 5.69 4.14 -3.53
CA PHE A 304 4.96 5.11 -2.71
C PHE A 304 5.56 5.27 -1.30
N GLY A 305 5.94 4.18 -0.64
CA GLY A 305 6.45 4.24 0.73
C GLY A 305 5.37 4.17 1.80
N MET A 306 4.52 3.15 1.77
CA MET A 306 3.46 2.93 2.78
C MET A 306 3.99 2.94 4.22
N VAL A 307 5.25 2.54 4.43
CA VAL A 307 5.87 2.60 5.76
C VAL A 307 6.01 4.04 6.29
N LEU A 308 6.23 5.01 5.40
CA LEU A 308 6.33 6.42 5.76
C LEU A 308 4.96 6.97 6.18
N THR A 309 3.92 6.70 5.39
CA THR A 309 2.56 7.16 5.72
C THR A 309 2.03 6.50 7.00
N ARG A 310 2.43 5.26 7.30
CA ARG A 310 2.14 4.61 8.59
C ARG A 310 2.82 5.35 9.74
N ALA A 311 4.08 5.72 9.60
CA ALA A 311 4.77 6.52 10.61
C ALA A 311 4.11 7.91 10.78
N PHE A 312 3.73 8.55 9.70
CA PHE A 312 3.00 9.82 9.73
C PHE A 312 1.68 9.69 10.50
N ALA A 313 0.88 8.66 10.21
CA ALA A 313 -0.38 8.41 10.90
C ALA A 313 -0.22 8.32 12.41
N CYS A 314 0.91 7.77 12.87
CA CYS A 314 1.26 7.64 14.28
C CYS A 314 2.07 8.84 14.84
N ALA A 315 2.19 9.94 14.11
CA ALA A 315 3.04 11.09 14.47
C ALA A 315 4.51 10.69 14.73
N THR A 316 5.01 9.62 14.12
CA THR A 316 6.38 9.15 14.29
C THR A 316 7.28 9.80 13.26
N PRO A 317 8.31 10.56 13.67
CA PRO A 317 9.22 11.21 12.74
C PRO A 317 10.04 10.17 11.95
N VAL A 318 10.39 10.53 10.71
CA VAL A 318 11.00 9.62 9.74
C VAL A 318 12.36 10.12 9.28
N VAL A 319 13.33 9.21 9.19
CA VAL A 319 14.54 9.36 8.39
C VAL A 319 14.50 8.35 7.25
N ALA A 320 14.56 8.81 6.01
CA ALA A 320 14.44 7.94 4.84
C ALA A 320 15.46 8.27 3.75
N SER A 321 15.72 7.34 2.87
CA SER A 321 16.55 7.59 1.70
C SER A 321 15.87 8.54 0.72
N ASP A 322 16.64 9.43 0.11
CA ASP A 322 16.21 10.33 -0.97
C ASP A 322 16.08 9.55 -2.29
N ILE A 323 15.00 8.80 -2.39
CA ILE A 323 14.61 8.06 -3.59
C ILE A 323 13.25 8.57 -4.10
N PRO A 324 12.98 8.50 -5.42
CA PRO A 324 11.79 9.14 -5.99
C PRO A 324 10.46 8.77 -5.31
N GLY A 325 10.29 7.50 -4.91
CA GLY A 325 9.06 7.05 -4.23
C GLY A 325 8.90 7.62 -2.82
N TYR A 326 9.98 7.90 -2.11
CA TYR A 326 9.96 8.47 -0.77
C TYR A 326 9.90 10.00 -0.81
N ALA A 327 10.67 10.64 -1.71
CA ALA A 327 10.67 12.09 -1.89
C ALA A 327 9.31 12.64 -2.36
N ALA A 328 8.47 11.81 -2.98
CA ALA A 328 7.10 12.19 -3.33
C ALA A 328 6.16 12.28 -2.11
N VAL A 329 6.51 11.65 -0.99
CA VAL A 329 5.68 11.55 0.22
C VAL A 329 6.27 12.34 1.37
N LEU A 330 7.60 12.29 1.54
CA LEU A 330 8.32 12.89 2.64
C LEU A 330 8.97 14.20 2.20
N THR A 331 8.65 15.27 2.91
CA THR A 331 9.21 16.62 2.71
C THR A 331 10.08 17.02 3.91
N ALA A 332 10.83 18.12 3.80
CA ALA A 332 11.62 18.66 4.90
C ALA A 332 10.77 19.03 6.15
N GLU A 333 9.45 19.20 5.97
CA GLU A 333 8.51 19.48 7.06
C GLU A 333 8.00 18.21 7.76
N THR A 334 8.12 17.02 7.13
CA THR A 334 7.57 15.77 7.64
C THR A 334 8.63 14.72 7.96
N GLY A 335 9.91 14.97 7.63
CA GLY A 335 11.00 14.07 7.94
C GLY A 335 12.36 14.53 7.39
N VAL A 336 13.31 13.61 7.37
CA VAL A 336 14.68 13.87 6.91
C VAL A 336 15.01 12.89 5.79
N LEU A 337 15.46 13.41 4.64
CA LEU A 337 15.98 12.62 3.52
C LEU A 337 17.51 12.55 3.58
N VAL A 338 18.06 11.36 3.31
CA VAL A 338 19.50 11.11 3.21
C VAL A 338 19.85 10.41 1.89
N PRO A 339 21.05 10.57 1.33
CA PRO A 339 21.44 9.87 0.12
C PRO A 339 21.30 8.34 0.30
N PRO A 340 20.73 7.60 -0.67
CA PRO A 340 20.57 6.16 -0.57
C PRO A 340 21.92 5.44 -0.49
N GLY A 341 22.05 4.53 0.48
CA GLY A 341 23.27 3.76 0.70
C GLY A 341 24.39 4.50 1.47
N ASP A 342 24.22 5.77 1.77
CA ASP A 342 25.21 6.54 2.53
C ASP A 342 25.08 6.29 4.03
N VAL A 343 25.96 5.45 4.55
CA VAL A 343 26.03 5.06 5.96
C VAL A 343 26.32 6.26 6.87
N ALA A 344 27.25 7.16 6.45
CA ALA A 344 27.65 8.30 7.26
C ALA A 344 26.52 9.34 7.38
N ALA A 345 25.87 9.69 6.26
CA ALA A 345 24.73 10.57 6.24
C ALA A 345 23.55 10.01 7.08
N LEU A 346 23.33 8.68 7.04
CA LEU A 346 22.32 8.03 7.85
C LEU A 346 22.64 8.14 9.35
N VAL A 347 23.90 7.88 9.75
CA VAL A 347 24.35 8.04 11.14
C VAL A 347 24.12 9.47 11.64
N ASP A 348 24.54 10.45 10.84
CA ASP A 348 24.43 11.86 11.24
C ASP A 348 22.98 12.31 11.36
N ALA A 349 22.14 11.98 10.39
CA ALA A 349 20.71 12.33 10.39
C ALA A 349 19.96 11.70 11.56
N VAL A 350 20.16 10.40 11.81
CA VAL A 350 19.52 9.67 12.90
C VAL A 350 20.01 10.20 14.24
N SER A 351 21.31 10.42 14.42
CA SER A 351 21.88 10.93 15.67
C SER A 351 21.40 12.34 15.98
N ALA A 352 21.43 13.24 14.99
CA ALA A 352 20.98 14.62 15.15
C ALA A 352 19.50 14.69 15.51
N LEU A 353 18.65 13.92 14.80
CA LEU A 353 17.21 13.92 15.07
C LEU A 353 16.88 13.23 16.41
N SER A 354 17.65 12.22 16.82
CA SER A 354 17.49 11.57 18.13
C SER A 354 17.75 12.53 19.29
N ALA A 355 18.67 13.48 19.13
CA ALA A 355 19.01 14.47 20.15
C ALA A 355 18.05 15.67 20.21
N ASP A 356 17.27 15.92 19.13
CA ASP A 356 16.41 17.09 19.00
C ASP A 356 14.91 16.71 19.16
N GLU A 357 14.45 16.64 20.42
CA GLU A 357 13.05 16.31 20.71
C GLU A 357 12.05 17.33 20.14
N PRO A 358 12.24 18.65 20.25
CA PRO A 358 11.33 19.63 19.67
C PRO A 358 11.15 19.44 18.16
N ARG A 359 12.24 19.18 17.44
CA ARG A 359 12.20 18.91 16.00
C ARG A 359 11.48 17.61 15.69
N ARG A 360 11.75 16.53 16.45
CA ARG A 360 11.03 15.26 16.30
C ARG A 360 9.53 15.44 16.42
N ARG A 361 9.08 16.17 17.46
CA ARG A 361 7.66 16.46 17.69
C ARG A 361 7.06 17.24 16.53
N ALA A 362 7.71 18.31 16.10
CA ALA A 362 7.23 19.13 14.98
C ALA A 362 7.07 18.32 13.68
N LEU A 363 8.07 17.48 13.32
CA LEU A 363 8.02 16.62 12.14
C LEU A 363 6.92 15.54 12.26
N GLY A 364 6.76 14.93 13.44
CA GLY A 364 5.72 13.94 13.70
C GLY A 364 4.31 14.54 13.56
N GLU A 365 4.06 15.70 14.17
CA GLU A 365 2.78 16.40 14.06
C GLU A 365 2.46 16.83 12.63
N ALA A 366 3.45 17.35 11.90
CA ALA A 366 3.28 17.71 10.50
C ALA A 366 2.99 16.47 9.63
N GLY A 367 3.70 15.37 9.86
CA GLY A 367 3.44 14.08 9.21
C GLY A 367 2.01 13.59 9.46
N ARG A 368 1.53 13.66 10.71
CA ARG A 368 0.17 13.24 11.05
C ARG A 368 -0.90 14.10 10.37
N ARG A 369 -0.73 15.42 10.36
CA ARG A 369 -1.65 16.30 9.60
C ARG A 369 -1.71 15.90 8.14
N LEU A 370 -0.56 15.69 7.51
CA LEU A 370 -0.48 15.23 6.12
C LEU A 370 -1.17 13.87 5.91
N ALA A 371 -0.98 12.91 6.84
CA ALA A 371 -1.63 11.60 6.76
C ALA A 371 -3.15 11.70 6.84
N ILE A 372 -3.68 12.53 7.74
CA ILE A 372 -5.13 12.74 7.89
C ILE A 372 -5.71 13.38 6.63
N GLU A 373 -5.05 14.42 6.10
CA GLU A 373 -5.55 15.23 5.00
C GLU A 373 -5.50 14.51 3.64
N ARG A 374 -4.47 13.67 3.41
CA ARG A 374 -4.20 13.12 2.06
C ARG A 374 -4.20 11.60 1.97
N TYR A 375 -3.97 10.90 3.09
CA TYR A 375 -3.72 9.48 3.09
C TYR A 375 -4.70 8.69 3.96
N SER A 376 -5.68 9.33 4.63
CA SER A 376 -6.68 8.61 5.40
C SER A 376 -7.56 7.76 4.50
N TRP A 377 -7.91 6.56 4.95
CA TRP A 377 -8.83 5.69 4.21
C TRP A 377 -10.20 6.32 4.00
N ASP A 378 -10.62 7.22 4.88
CA ASP A 378 -11.89 7.94 4.72
C ASP A 378 -11.82 8.93 3.54
N ASP A 379 -10.67 9.59 3.31
CA ASP A 379 -10.47 10.46 2.14
C ASP A 379 -10.32 9.65 0.85
N ILE A 380 -9.47 8.63 0.87
CA ILE A 380 -9.27 7.73 -0.28
C ILE A 380 -10.59 7.06 -0.68
N GLY A 381 -11.38 6.59 0.30
CA GLY A 381 -12.70 6.00 0.04
C GLY A 381 -13.65 6.96 -0.65
N ARG A 382 -13.74 8.22 -0.20
CA ARG A 382 -14.56 9.26 -0.86
C ARG A 382 -14.12 9.54 -2.29
N ARG A 383 -12.81 9.64 -2.54
CA ARG A 383 -12.28 9.85 -3.89
C ARG A 383 -12.62 8.68 -4.83
N LEU A 384 -12.44 7.45 -4.36
CA LEU A 384 -12.79 6.25 -5.14
C LEU A 384 -14.31 6.16 -5.39
N ALA A 385 -15.14 6.44 -4.39
CA ALA A 385 -16.59 6.48 -4.54
C ALA A 385 -17.02 7.49 -5.61
N ALA A 386 -16.45 8.69 -5.61
CA ALA A 386 -16.75 9.72 -6.62
C ALA A 386 -16.35 9.27 -8.05
N ILE A 387 -15.22 8.60 -8.21
CA ILE A 387 -14.79 8.00 -9.49
C ILE A 387 -15.82 6.95 -9.95
N TYR A 388 -16.25 6.06 -9.07
CA TYR A 388 -17.22 5.00 -9.40
C TYR A 388 -18.57 5.60 -9.79
N GLU A 389 -19.07 6.56 -9.03
CA GLU A 389 -20.34 7.26 -9.32
C GLU A 389 -20.27 7.94 -10.69
N GLY A 390 -19.19 8.62 -11.01
CA GLY A 390 -18.98 9.26 -12.31
C GLY A 390 -19.02 8.26 -13.47
N LEU A 391 -18.34 7.13 -13.34
CA LEU A 391 -18.33 6.07 -14.36
C LEU A 391 -19.70 5.42 -14.54
N LEU A 392 -20.38 5.12 -13.43
CA LEU A 392 -21.71 4.50 -13.48
C LEU A 392 -22.74 5.45 -14.09
N ALA A 393 -22.67 6.75 -13.82
CA ALA A 393 -23.51 7.74 -14.46
C ALA A 393 -23.29 7.82 -15.98
N GLN A 394 -22.03 7.79 -16.43
CA GLN A 394 -21.68 7.78 -17.85
C GLN A 394 -22.18 6.51 -18.56
N ALA A 395 -21.99 5.33 -17.96
CA ALA A 395 -22.45 4.06 -18.50
C ALA A 395 -23.97 4.01 -18.67
N ARG A 396 -24.71 4.53 -17.69
CA ARG A 396 -26.19 4.63 -17.77
C ARG A 396 -26.65 5.58 -18.87
N ALA A 397 -26.00 6.74 -19.03
CA ALA A 397 -26.31 7.70 -20.08
C ALA A 397 -26.03 7.12 -21.48
N GLY A 398 -24.91 6.39 -21.67
CA GLY A 398 -24.57 5.74 -22.94
C GLY A 398 -25.48 4.55 -23.30
N SER A 399 -26.13 3.93 -22.30
CA SER A 399 -27.10 2.83 -22.54
C SER A 399 -28.51 3.34 -22.88
N ALA A 400 -28.78 4.62 -22.62
CA ALA A 400 -30.08 5.26 -22.88
C ALA A 400 -30.12 6.02 -24.22
N ALA A 401 -28.96 6.20 -24.87
CA ALA A 401 -28.81 6.81 -26.19
C ALA A 401 -28.67 5.74 -27.26
#